data_fcec1435af091c756a4860446a983531
#
_entry.id   fcec1435af091c756a4860446a983531
#
_cell.length_a   1.000
_cell.length_b   1.000
_cell.length_c   1.000
_cell.angle_alpha   90.00
_cell.angle_beta   90.00
_cell.angle_gamma   90.00
#
_symmetry.space_group_name_H-M   'P 1'
#
loop_
_entity.id
_entity.type
_entity.pdbx_description
1 polymer ?
#
loop_
_entity_poly.entity_id
_entity_poly.type
_entity_poly.pdbx_seq_one_letter_code
_entity_poly.pdbx_strand_id
1 'polypeptide(L)'
;MDNVEQAIVRIARSSDLCSISRIYARSMRELGKESFEWLRAVLRTRSKRIVTLVCELNGEVTGFTIAYKKRNAAYIESIAVDESARGKGIGSMLLSELEKTLAKKGVEKVYLSVKSWNIAALNFYLGKGYGLKGVVFIMTGDPDYMTTRYIPGYTVMEIAASRLKKYRIRPTTWWSNLVEDIDLSIYKKFYKEERAIIVKKDNRVKAVTTYSVNDELVVDNISLSSYNAIEALEATIMALRNIAVASGSRLIEIPVDASKRQLVKLIKEYGFKVRDSEYLLMKDLSTNH
;
A
#
# COMPACT_ATOMS: atom_id res chain seq x y z
N MET A 1 44.54 -10.65 4.92
CA MET A 1 43.88 -9.33 5.16
C MET A 1 42.42 -9.57 4.85
N ASP A 2 41.64 -9.84 5.90
CA ASP A 2 40.22 -10.08 5.76
C ASP A 2 39.57 -8.78 5.27
N ASN A 3 39.01 -8.81 4.05
CA ASN A 3 38.20 -7.72 3.52
C ASN A 3 36.98 -7.61 4.44
N VAL A 4 37.02 -6.69 5.40
CA VAL A 4 35.86 -6.35 6.22
C VAL A 4 34.77 -5.89 5.26
N GLU A 5 33.71 -6.70 5.10
CA GLU A 5 32.58 -6.35 4.26
C GLU A 5 32.02 -5.00 4.73
N GLN A 6 32.24 -3.95 3.94
CA GLN A 6 31.80 -2.60 4.29
C GLN A 6 30.38 -2.37 3.76
N ALA A 7 29.41 -2.42 4.66
CA ALA A 7 28.03 -2.09 4.36
C ALA A 7 27.75 -0.61 4.67
N ILE A 8 27.22 0.14 3.71
CA ILE A 8 26.90 1.57 3.82
C ILE A 8 25.45 1.80 3.40
N VAL A 9 24.69 2.49 4.27
CA VAL A 9 23.33 2.94 3.96
C VAL A 9 23.36 4.40 3.50
N ARG A 10 22.75 4.67 2.35
CA ARG A 10 22.67 6.02 1.76
C ARG A 10 21.32 6.28 1.10
N ILE A 11 21.06 7.54 0.79
CA ILE A 11 19.90 7.92 -0.03
C ILE A 11 20.01 7.31 -1.43
N ALA A 12 18.92 6.76 -1.93
CA ALA A 12 18.85 6.20 -3.27
C ALA A 12 19.01 7.27 -4.35
N ARG A 13 19.67 6.92 -5.44
CA ARG A 13 19.85 7.73 -6.66
C ARG A 13 19.06 7.12 -7.81
N SER A 14 18.80 7.89 -8.85
CA SER A 14 18.13 7.37 -10.05
C SER A 14 18.90 6.22 -10.73
N SER A 15 20.22 6.17 -10.55
CA SER A 15 21.09 5.09 -11.04
C SER A 15 20.84 3.76 -10.31
N ASP A 16 20.26 3.77 -9.10
CA ASP A 16 19.99 2.56 -8.34
C ASP A 16 18.73 1.82 -8.80
N LEU A 17 17.95 2.41 -9.72
CA LEU A 17 16.67 1.89 -10.18
C LEU A 17 16.76 0.43 -10.62
N CYS A 18 17.75 0.06 -11.41
CA CYS A 18 17.90 -1.31 -11.89
C CYS A 18 18.15 -2.31 -10.74
N SER A 19 19.01 -1.94 -9.78
CA SER A 19 19.31 -2.78 -8.62
C SER A 19 18.08 -2.91 -7.71
N ILE A 20 17.39 -1.81 -7.41
CA ILE A 20 16.14 -1.81 -6.62
C ILE A 20 15.08 -2.67 -7.30
N SER A 21 14.88 -2.51 -8.62
CA SER A 21 13.90 -3.30 -9.38
C SER A 21 14.22 -4.79 -9.38
N ARG A 22 15.49 -5.16 -9.48
CA ARG A 22 15.94 -6.55 -9.39
C ARG A 22 15.62 -7.16 -8.02
N ILE A 23 15.95 -6.45 -6.94
CA ILE A 23 15.68 -6.90 -5.56
C ILE A 23 14.16 -6.96 -5.33
N TYR A 24 13.41 -5.95 -5.80
CA TYR A 24 11.96 -5.90 -5.70
C TYR A 24 11.31 -7.10 -6.39
N ALA A 25 11.72 -7.39 -7.64
CA ALA A 25 11.17 -8.50 -8.42
C ALA A 25 11.35 -9.87 -7.73
N ARG A 26 12.48 -10.06 -7.02
CA ARG A 26 12.72 -11.28 -6.22
C ARG A 26 11.95 -11.33 -4.91
N SER A 27 11.43 -10.21 -4.46
CA SER A 27 10.69 -10.05 -3.20
C SER A 27 9.19 -9.78 -3.41
N MET A 28 8.67 -9.93 -4.64
CA MET A 28 7.26 -9.61 -4.97
C MET A 28 6.25 -10.42 -4.18
N ARG A 29 6.59 -11.63 -3.77
CA ARG A 29 5.72 -12.46 -2.94
C ARG A 29 5.43 -11.81 -1.60
N GLU A 30 6.41 -11.19 -0.98
CA GLU A 30 6.36 -10.53 0.32
C GLU A 30 5.86 -9.09 0.23
N LEU A 31 6.29 -8.35 -0.80
CA LEU A 31 6.05 -6.91 -0.93
C LEU A 31 4.78 -6.55 -1.72
N GLY A 32 4.29 -7.45 -2.58
CA GLY A 32 3.21 -7.15 -3.53
C GLY A 32 3.73 -6.92 -4.95
N LYS A 33 2.82 -6.65 -5.89
CA LYS A 33 3.11 -6.54 -7.32
C LYS A 33 3.09 -5.07 -7.78
N GLU A 34 4.07 -4.28 -7.34
CA GLU A 34 4.23 -2.94 -7.89
C GLU A 34 4.94 -2.97 -9.25
N SER A 35 4.58 -2.04 -10.13
CA SER A 35 5.18 -1.96 -11.45
C SER A 35 6.55 -1.30 -11.43
N PHE A 36 7.37 -1.61 -12.44
CA PHE A 36 8.64 -0.92 -12.67
C PHE A 36 8.44 0.60 -12.85
N GLU A 37 7.36 1.00 -13.52
CA GLU A 37 6.99 2.40 -13.73
C GLU A 37 6.72 3.10 -12.40
N TRP A 38 6.06 2.45 -11.46
CA TRP A 38 5.85 2.99 -10.12
C TRP A 38 7.18 3.21 -9.38
N LEU A 39 8.06 2.20 -9.34
CA LEU A 39 9.41 2.35 -8.74
C LEU A 39 10.18 3.50 -9.38
N ARG A 40 10.16 3.60 -10.71
CA ARG A 40 10.77 4.69 -11.45
C ARG A 40 10.18 6.05 -11.10
N ALA A 41 8.86 6.12 -10.93
CA ALA A 41 8.16 7.33 -10.53
C ALA A 41 8.55 7.75 -9.10
N VAL A 42 8.57 6.81 -8.16
CA VAL A 42 8.98 7.05 -6.76
C VAL A 42 10.41 7.61 -6.70
N LEU A 43 11.37 6.98 -7.38
CA LEU A 43 12.77 7.41 -7.38
C LEU A 43 13.01 8.75 -8.08
N ARG A 44 12.20 9.09 -9.08
CA ARG A 44 12.27 10.39 -9.78
C ARG A 44 11.53 11.50 -9.06
N THR A 45 10.63 11.17 -8.16
CA THR A 45 9.84 12.16 -7.43
C THR A 45 10.66 12.81 -6.33
N ARG A 46 11.12 14.04 -6.58
CA ARG A 46 11.80 14.86 -5.56
C ARG A 46 10.75 15.40 -4.56
N SER A 47 10.34 14.58 -3.62
CA SER A 47 9.40 14.96 -2.57
C SER A 47 10.04 14.82 -1.20
N LYS A 48 9.88 15.83 -0.35
CA LYS A 48 10.28 15.76 1.07
C LYS A 48 9.49 14.71 1.86
N ARG A 49 8.42 14.17 1.26
CA ARG A 49 7.54 13.16 1.87
C ARG A 49 7.95 11.73 1.55
N ILE A 50 8.85 11.53 0.60
CA ILE A 50 9.36 10.21 0.22
C ILE A 50 10.79 10.08 0.73
N VAL A 51 11.09 8.98 1.40
CA VAL A 51 12.45 8.60 1.80
C VAL A 51 12.76 7.25 1.18
N THR A 52 13.76 7.22 0.33
CA THR A 52 14.26 5.98 -0.26
C THR A 52 15.73 5.82 0.08
N LEU A 53 16.08 4.73 0.75
CA LEU A 53 17.45 4.39 1.10
C LEU A 53 17.85 3.09 0.40
N VAL A 54 19.15 2.96 0.12
CA VAL A 54 19.78 1.71 -0.32
C VAL A 54 20.92 1.35 0.61
N CYS A 55 21.18 0.05 0.73
CA CYS A 55 22.38 -0.46 1.37
C CYS A 55 23.33 -1.00 0.31
N GLU A 56 24.54 -0.47 0.28
CA GLU A 56 25.63 -0.98 -0.53
C GLU A 56 26.50 -1.91 0.33
N LEU A 57 26.80 -3.07 -0.19
CA LEU A 57 27.77 -4.02 0.35
C LEU A 57 28.86 -4.21 -0.69
N ASN A 58 30.11 -3.84 -0.36
CA ASN A 58 31.24 -3.90 -1.28
C ASN A 58 31.00 -3.20 -2.63
N GLY A 59 30.28 -2.04 -2.60
CA GLY A 59 29.98 -1.24 -3.80
C GLY A 59 28.73 -1.69 -4.58
N GLU A 60 28.09 -2.80 -4.21
CA GLU A 60 26.85 -3.27 -4.83
C GLU A 60 25.63 -2.98 -3.97
N VAL A 61 24.54 -2.50 -4.59
CA VAL A 61 23.25 -2.32 -3.91
C VAL A 61 22.62 -3.69 -3.64
N THR A 62 22.54 -4.05 -2.36
CA THR A 62 22.06 -5.34 -1.86
C THR A 62 20.77 -5.25 -1.04
N GLY A 63 20.28 -4.05 -0.78
CA GLY A 63 19.01 -3.86 -0.11
C GLY A 63 18.49 -2.44 -0.30
N PHE A 64 17.19 -2.25 -0.09
CA PHE A 64 16.56 -0.94 -0.18
C PHE A 64 15.37 -0.83 0.78
N THR A 65 14.94 0.41 1.03
CA THR A 65 13.67 0.72 1.70
C THR A 65 13.04 1.97 1.12
N ILE A 66 11.71 1.99 1.05
CA ILE A 66 10.89 3.13 0.62
C ILE A 66 9.90 3.43 1.74
N ALA A 67 9.82 4.70 2.14
CA ALA A 67 8.85 5.15 3.14
C ALA A 67 8.18 6.46 2.72
N TYR A 68 6.92 6.60 3.07
CA TYR A 68 6.12 7.80 2.87
C TYR A 68 5.87 8.52 4.19
N LYS A 69 6.02 9.84 4.20
CA LYS A 69 5.81 10.69 5.36
C LYS A 69 4.59 11.58 5.18
N LYS A 70 3.73 11.65 6.19
CA LYS A 70 2.62 12.59 6.27
C LYS A 70 2.51 13.13 7.70
N ARG A 71 2.78 14.44 7.87
CA ARG A 71 2.83 15.08 9.21
C ARG A 71 3.88 14.41 10.11
N ASN A 72 3.49 13.94 11.30
CA ASN A 72 4.32 13.25 12.27
C ASN A 72 4.29 11.71 12.17
N ALA A 73 3.71 11.17 11.09
CA ALA A 73 3.66 9.73 10.83
C ALA A 73 4.36 9.37 9.52
N ALA A 74 4.87 8.15 9.43
CA ALA A 74 5.38 7.56 8.20
C ALA A 74 4.88 6.12 8.04
N TYR A 75 4.83 5.67 6.78
CA TYR A 75 4.55 4.30 6.40
C TYR A 75 5.72 3.75 5.60
N ILE A 76 6.24 2.60 6.02
CA ILE A 76 7.25 1.86 5.26
C ILE A 76 6.50 1.06 4.21
N GLU A 77 6.63 1.49 2.95
CA GLU A 77 6.01 0.84 1.80
C GLU A 77 6.71 -0.47 1.48
N SER A 78 8.04 -0.42 1.43
CA SER A 78 8.83 -1.60 1.14
C SER A 78 10.19 -1.54 1.84
N ILE A 79 10.66 -2.71 2.25
CA ILE A 79 12.03 -2.98 2.65
C ILE A 79 12.40 -4.39 2.19
N ALA A 80 13.47 -4.51 1.45
CA ALA A 80 13.95 -5.79 0.94
C ALA A 80 15.46 -5.87 0.91
N VAL A 81 15.97 -7.08 1.08
CA VAL A 81 17.39 -7.43 1.01
C VAL A 81 17.54 -8.57 0.02
N ASP A 82 18.51 -8.45 -0.90
CA ASP A 82 18.86 -9.51 -1.85
C ASP A 82 19.16 -10.81 -1.07
N GLU A 83 18.71 -11.94 -1.59
CA GLU A 83 18.84 -13.23 -0.91
C GLU A 83 20.30 -13.56 -0.55
N SER A 84 21.23 -13.25 -1.45
CA SER A 84 22.67 -13.48 -1.25
C SER A 84 23.28 -12.65 -0.11
N ALA A 85 22.58 -11.62 0.33
CA ALA A 85 23.01 -10.68 1.38
C ALA A 85 22.19 -10.78 2.66
N ARG A 86 21.21 -11.69 2.73
CA ARG A 86 20.43 -11.93 3.96
C ARG A 86 21.30 -12.51 5.07
N GLY A 87 20.90 -12.31 6.31
CA GLY A 87 21.66 -12.76 7.50
C GLY A 87 22.85 -11.87 7.87
N LYS A 88 23.25 -10.90 7.03
CA LYS A 88 24.38 -9.98 7.27
C LYS A 88 23.98 -8.67 7.99
N GLY A 89 22.79 -8.59 8.57
CA GLY A 89 22.33 -7.40 9.31
C GLY A 89 21.83 -6.23 8.45
N ILE A 90 21.83 -6.33 7.10
CA ILE A 90 21.47 -5.25 6.16
C ILE A 90 20.07 -4.72 6.41
N GLY A 91 19.07 -5.58 6.64
CA GLY A 91 17.70 -5.16 6.96
C GLY A 91 17.64 -4.31 8.24
N SER A 92 18.42 -4.67 9.25
CA SER A 92 18.54 -3.90 10.50
C SER A 92 19.20 -2.54 10.30
N MET A 93 20.23 -2.47 9.46
CA MET A 93 20.90 -1.21 9.12
C MET A 93 19.96 -0.28 8.35
N LEU A 94 19.27 -0.79 7.33
CA LEU A 94 18.27 -0.03 6.55
C LEU A 94 17.16 0.51 7.44
N LEU A 95 16.58 -0.33 8.29
CA LEU A 95 15.49 0.07 9.18
C LEU A 95 15.96 1.13 10.19
N SER A 96 17.12 0.93 10.84
CA SER A 96 17.68 1.87 11.81
C SER A 96 17.97 3.23 11.18
N GLU A 97 18.60 3.26 9.98
CA GLU A 97 18.92 4.52 9.30
C GLU A 97 17.65 5.22 8.76
N LEU A 98 16.65 4.44 8.34
CA LEU A 98 15.34 4.97 7.98
C LEU A 98 14.67 5.64 9.19
N GLU A 99 14.60 4.96 10.34
CA GLU A 99 14.00 5.49 11.56
C GLU A 99 14.70 6.79 12.01
N LYS A 100 16.04 6.83 12.00
CA LYS A 100 16.81 8.04 12.29
C LYS A 100 16.50 9.17 11.32
N THR A 101 16.43 8.85 10.01
CA THR A 101 16.11 9.83 8.98
C THR A 101 14.70 10.39 9.13
N LEU A 102 13.73 9.54 9.48
CA LEU A 102 12.34 9.93 9.70
C LEU A 102 12.20 10.75 10.99
N ALA A 103 12.86 10.37 12.08
CA ALA A 103 12.87 11.12 13.35
C ALA A 103 13.43 12.54 13.15
N LYS A 104 14.57 12.70 12.44
CA LYS A 104 15.10 14.02 12.05
C LYS A 104 14.13 14.87 11.22
N LYS A 105 13.15 14.24 10.56
CA LYS A 105 12.08 14.93 9.80
C LYS A 105 10.81 15.15 10.63
N GLY A 106 10.84 14.93 11.95
CA GLY A 106 9.72 15.12 12.87
C GLY A 106 8.65 14.03 12.75
N VAL A 107 9.04 12.79 12.41
CA VAL A 107 8.17 11.63 12.48
C VAL A 107 8.27 11.02 13.88
N GLU A 108 7.11 10.82 14.50
CA GLU A 108 6.95 10.19 15.80
C GLU A 108 6.49 8.73 15.67
N LYS A 109 5.67 8.41 14.66
CA LYS A 109 5.07 7.08 14.48
C LYS A 109 5.39 6.51 13.11
N VAL A 110 5.93 5.29 13.11
CA VAL A 110 6.23 4.55 11.88
C VAL A 110 5.35 3.32 11.80
N TYR A 111 4.66 3.19 10.69
CA TYR A 111 3.75 2.08 10.38
C TYR A 111 4.29 1.25 9.23
N LEU A 112 3.91 -0.02 9.20
CA LEU A 112 4.15 -0.93 8.09
C LEU A 112 3.12 -2.07 8.12
N SER A 113 2.95 -2.75 6.98
CA SER A 113 2.20 -4.01 6.90
C SER A 113 3.13 -5.18 6.67
N VAL A 114 2.75 -6.32 7.22
CA VAL A 114 3.43 -7.61 7.01
C VAL A 114 2.38 -8.67 6.68
N LYS A 115 2.58 -9.41 5.60
CA LYS A 115 1.76 -10.59 5.28
C LYS A 115 1.72 -11.54 6.47
N SER A 116 0.54 -12.04 6.86
CA SER A 116 0.35 -12.85 8.07
C SER A 116 1.18 -14.14 8.06
N TRP A 117 1.47 -14.68 6.89
CA TRP A 117 2.29 -15.88 6.71
C TRP A 117 3.81 -15.59 6.72
N ASN A 118 4.24 -14.32 6.63
CA ASN A 118 5.67 -13.96 6.65
C ASN A 118 6.18 -13.83 8.10
N ILE A 119 6.26 -14.96 8.79
CA ILE A 119 6.67 -15.04 10.19
C ILE A 119 8.07 -14.48 10.42
N ALA A 120 8.97 -14.66 9.44
CA ALA A 120 10.34 -14.14 9.54
C ALA A 120 10.35 -12.60 9.61
N ALA A 121 9.60 -11.92 8.72
CA ALA A 121 9.48 -10.47 8.76
C ALA A 121 8.73 -10.00 10.02
N LEU A 122 7.66 -10.70 10.43
CA LEU A 122 6.93 -10.38 11.65
C LEU A 122 7.86 -10.38 12.87
N ASN A 123 8.61 -11.47 13.08
CA ASN A 123 9.56 -11.60 14.18
C ASN A 123 10.67 -10.55 14.12
N PHE A 124 11.16 -10.23 12.90
CA PHE A 124 12.14 -9.17 12.70
C PHE A 124 11.62 -7.82 13.21
N TYR A 125 10.41 -7.40 12.84
CA TYR A 125 9.86 -6.12 13.26
C TYR A 125 9.50 -6.10 14.74
N LEU A 126 8.92 -7.17 15.28
CA LEU A 126 8.66 -7.30 16.72
C LEU A 126 9.96 -7.15 17.53
N GLY A 127 11.06 -7.80 17.09
CA GLY A 127 12.38 -7.66 17.68
C GLY A 127 13.00 -6.25 17.54
N LYS A 128 12.46 -5.40 16.65
CA LYS A 128 12.84 -3.98 16.49
C LYS A 128 11.93 -3.02 17.25
N GLY A 129 11.02 -3.52 18.08
CA GLY A 129 10.13 -2.73 18.92
C GLY A 129 8.83 -2.28 18.23
N TYR A 130 8.50 -2.86 17.10
CA TYR A 130 7.16 -2.66 16.49
C TYR A 130 6.12 -3.49 17.23
N GLY A 131 4.95 -2.94 17.46
CA GLY A 131 3.81 -3.62 18.08
C GLY A 131 2.64 -3.76 17.12
N LEU A 132 1.86 -4.83 17.28
CA LEU A 132 0.64 -5.08 16.50
C LEU A 132 -0.41 -3.99 16.78
N LYS A 133 -0.98 -3.42 15.73
CA LYS A 133 -2.05 -2.39 15.80
C LYS A 133 -3.35 -2.83 15.16
N GLY A 134 -3.32 -3.70 14.19
CA GLY A 134 -4.51 -4.14 13.50
C GLY A 134 -4.24 -5.25 12.50
N VAL A 135 -5.30 -5.65 11.83
CA VAL A 135 -5.27 -6.64 10.75
C VAL A 135 -6.05 -6.10 9.57
N VAL A 136 -5.52 -6.26 8.38
CA VAL A 136 -6.22 -6.00 7.14
C VAL A 136 -6.49 -7.33 6.45
N PHE A 137 -7.74 -7.56 6.08
CA PHE A 137 -8.13 -8.68 5.24
C PHE A 137 -7.96 -8.30 3.77
N ILE A 138 -7.33 -9.17 3.01
CA ILE A 138 -7.35 -9.14 1.55
C ILE A 138 -8.48 -10.09 1.13
N MET A 139 -9.56 -9.49 0.65
CA MET A 139 -10.77 -10.21 0.29
C MET A 139 -10.90 -10.31 -1.23
N THR A 140 -11.21 -11.50 -1.73
CA THR A 140 -11.40 -11.75 -3.16
C THR A 140 -12.79 -12.28 -3.46
N GLY A 141 -13.37 -11.80 -4.57
CA GLY A 141 -14.64 -12.26 -5.11
C GLY A 141 -14.53 -12.51 -6.61
N ASP A 142 -15.15 -13.60 -7.07
CA ASP A 142 -15.29 -13.88 -8.49
C ASP A 142 -16.48 -13.09 -9.04
N PRO A 143 -16.28 -12.19 -10.03
CA PRO A 143 -17.34 -11.31 -10.52
C PRO A 143 -18.54 -12.06 -11.12
N ASP A 144 -18.35 -13.29 -11.62
CA ASP A 144 -19.43 -14.08 -12.23
C ASP A 144 -20.35 -14.71 -11.18
N TYR A 145 -19.81 -14.98 -9.97
CA TYR A 145 -20.55 -15.59 -8.87
C TYR A 145 -20.96 -14.62 -7.77
N MET A 146 -20.70 -13.32 -7.95
CA MET A 146 -21.11 -12.30 -6.99
C MET A 146 -22.61 -12.09 -6.97
N THR A 147 -23.16 -11.90 -5.78
CA THR A 147 -24.56 -11.43 -5.62
C THR A 147 -24.75 -10.10 -6.30
N THR A 148 -25.78 -9.98 -7.15
CA THR A 148 -26.14 -8.76 -7.85
C THR A 148 -27.35 -8.11 -7.16
N ARG A 149 -27.25 -6.78 -6.92
CA ARG A 149 -28.34 -5.98 -6.39
C ARG A 149 -28.42 -4.64 -7.13
N TYR A 150 -29.62 -4.17 -7.38
CA TYR A 150 -29.84 -2.81 -7.85
C TYR A 150 -29.89 -1.86 -6.64
N ILE A 151 -29.06 -0.84 -6.65
CA ILE A 151 -28.98 0.15 -5.58
C ILE A 151 -29.54 1.48 -6.11
N PRO A 152 -30.81 1.82 -5.82
CA PRO A 152 -31.44 2.98 -6.42
C PRO A 152 -30.88 4.31 -5.90
N GLY A 153 -30.93 5.33 -6.74
CA GLY A 153 -30.54 6.70 -6.36
C GLY A 153 -29.03 6.96 -6.33
N TYR A 154 -28.20 5.98 -6.71
CA TYR A 154 -26.75 6.16 -6.82
C TYR A 154 -26.33 6.30 -8.27
N THR A 155 -25.43 7.25 -8.53
CA THR A 155 -24.74 7.42 -9.82
C THR A 155 -23.28 7.09 -9.66
N VAL A 156 -22.73 6.39 -10.64
CA VAL A 156 -21.33 5.97 -10.69
C VAL A 156 -20.65 6.70 -11.84
N MET A 157 -19.48 7.28 -11.54
CA MET A 157 -18.62 7.94 -12.52
C MET A 157 -17.22 7.36 -12.46
N GLU A 158 -16.69 6.96 -13.59
CA GLU A 158 -15.29 6.58 -13.72
C GLU A 158 -14.46 7.80 -14.15
N ILE A 159 -13.32 8.00 -13.51
CA ILE A 159 -12.40 9.10 -13.79
C ILE A 159 -10.94 8.61 -13.71
N ALA A 160 -10.01 9.42 -14.24
CA ALA A 160 -8.59 9.20 -13.96
C ALA A 160 -8.30 9.46 -12.45
N ALA A 161 -7.53 8.59 -11.80
CA ALA A 161 -7.19 8.70 -10.38
C ALA A 161 -6.53 10.05 -10.03
N SER A 162 -5.77 10.65 -10.95
CA SER A 162 -5.19 11.98 -10.79
C SER A 162 -6.19 13.10 -10.50
N ARG A 163 -7.48 12.90 -10.80
CA ARG A 163 -8.55 13.87 -10.53
C ARG A 163 -9.11 13.78 -9.11
N LEU A 164 -8.74 12.76 -8.34
CA LEU A 164 -9.26 12.51 -6.99
C LEU A 164 -8.89 13.54 -5.93
N LYS A 165 -7.88 14.38 -6.16
CA LYS A 165 -7.44 15.41 -5.19
C LYS A 165 -8.57 16.26 -4.59
N LYS A 166 -9.71 16.31 -5.27
CA LYS A 166 -10.88 17.09 -4.85
C LYS A 166 -11.76 16.37 -3.82
N TYR A 167 -11.55 15.07 -3.63
CA TYR A 167 -12.45 14.22 -2.85
C TYR A 167 -11.72 13.67 -1.63
N ARG A 168 -12.08 14.18 -0.43
CA ARG A 168 -11.55 13.70 0.86
C ARG A 168 -12.65 12.92 1.56
N ILE A 169 -12.50 11.59 1.59
CA ILE A 169 -13.44 10.69 2.22
C ILE A 169 -12.67 9.76 3.17
N ARG A 170 -13.36 9.11 4.11
CA ARG A 170 -12.73 8.18 5.06
C ARG A 170 -12.39 6.87 4.36
N PRO A 171 -11.15 6.39 4.41
CA PRO A 171 -10.76 5.11 3.82
C PRO A 171 -11.28 3.93 4.64
N THR A 172 -11.45 2.79 3.99
CA THR A 172 -11.76 1.51 4.65
C THR A 172 -10.54 0.87 5.29
N THR A 173 -9.34 1.20 4.77
CA THR A 173 -8.05 0.75 5.30
C THR A 173 -7.32 1.94 5.92
N TRP A 174 -6.44 1.68 6.88
CA TRP A 174 -5.75 2.73 7.62
C TRP A 174 -4.58 3.37 6.85
N TRP A 175 -3.85 2.63 6.04
CA TRP A 175 -2.68 3.17 5.32
C TRP A 175 -3.06 4.16 4.23
N SER A 176 -4.23 4.06 3.64
CA SER A 176 -4.73 5.02 2.66
C SER A 176 -4.68 6.47 3.18
N ASN A 177 -4.86 6.68 4.49
CA ASN A 177 -4.73 8.00 5.10
C ASN A 177 -3.30 8.55 5.07
N LEU A 178 -2.28 7.68 5.05
CA LEU A 178 -0.89 8.07 5.11
C LEU A 178 -0.30 8.32 3.72
N VAL A 179 -0.68 7.51 2.74
CA VAL A 179 -0.02 7.47 1.42
C VAL A 179 -0.83 8.14 0.31
N GLU A 180 -2.15 8.23 0.43
CA GLU A 180 -3.07 8.72 -0.62
C GLU A 180 -2.61 10.04 -1.29
N ASP A 181 -2.24 11.07 -0.50
CA ASP A 181 -1.79 12.35 -1.06
C ASP A 181 -0.48 12.22 -1.85
N ILE A 182 0.35 11.24 -1.51
CA ILE A 182 1.64 10.97 -2.17
C ILE A 182 1.40 10.23 -3.46
N ASP A 183 0.60 9.18 -3.41
CA ASP A 183 0.23 8.37 -4.56
C ASP A 183 -0.48 9.21 -5.62
N LEU A 184 -1.48 10.02 -5.24
CA LEU A 184 -2.12 10.96 -6.16
C LEU A 184 -1.14 11.95 -6.80
N SER A 185 -0.06 12.35 -6.09
CA SER A 185 0.98 13.21 -6.65
C SER A 185 1.87 12.49 -7.66
N ILE A 186 2.12 11.20 -7.46
CA ILE A 186 2.84 10.31 -8.38
C ILE A 186 1.98 10.07 -9.62
N TYR A 187 0.73 9.64 -9.45
CA TYR A 187 -0.22 9.40 -10.54
C TYR A 187 -0.40 10.62 -11.42
N LYS A 188 -0.52 11.80 -10.85
CA LYS A 188 -0.63 13.05 -11.62
C LYS A 188 0.56 13.30 -12.55
N LYS A 189 1.78 12.90 -12.14
CA LYS A 189 3.00 13.17 -12.88
C LYS A 189 3.38 12.07 -13.86
N PHE A 190 3.18 10.81 -13.48
CA PHE A 190 3.80 9.67 -14.14
C PHE A 190 2.84 8.54 -14.50
N TYR A 191 1.73 8.40 -13.75
CA TYR A 191 0.77 7.33 -13.91
C TYR A 191 -0.55 7.90 -14.47
N LYS A 192 -0.78 7.69 -15.76
CA LYS A 192 -1.98 8.23 -16.42
C LYS A 192 -3.12 7.21 -16.52
N GLU A 193 -2.83 5.95 -16.27
CA GLU A 193 -3.73 4.83 -16.57
C GLU A 193 -4.57 4.34 -15.40
N GLU A 194 -4.21 4.71 -14.17
CA GLU A 194 -5.04 4.31 -13.03
C GLU A 194 -6.38 5.01 -13.00
N ARG A 195 -7.38 4.22 -12.65
CA ARG A 195 -8.78 4.58 -12.67
C ARG A 195 -9.33 4.77 -11.26
N ALA A 196 -10.35 5.57 -11.17
CA ALA A 196 -11.12 5.73 -9.96
C ALA A 196 -12.60 5.77 -10.25
N ILE A 197 -13.37 5.27 -9.30
CA ILE A 197 -14.84 5.37 -9.28
C ILE A 197 -15.23 6.42 -8.26
N ILE A 198 -16.18 7.27 -8.63
CA ILE A 198 -16.89 8.16 -7.72
C ILE A 198 -18.35 7.75 -7.68
N VAL A 199 -18.83 7.43 -6.50
CA VAL A 199 -20.24 7.08 -6.23
C VAL A 199 -20.92 8.27 -5.57
N LYS A 200 -22.03 8.72 -6.15
CA LYS A 200 -22.81 9.87 -5.67
C LYS A 200 -24.26 9.47 -5.39
N LYS A 201 -24.86 10.15 -4.40
CA LYS A 201 -26.31 10.19 -4.14
C LYS A 201 -26.69 11.66 -3.92
N ASP A 202 -27.73 12.13 -4.61
CA ASP A 202 -28.20 13.53 -4.54
C ASP A 202 -27.05 14.53 -4.79
N ASN A 203 -26.27 14.34 -5.82
CA ASN A 203 -25.07 15.11 -6.18
C ASN A 203 -23.95 15.14 -5.11
N ARG A 204 -24.08 14.42 -4.01
CA ARG A 204 -23.07 14.36 -2.95
C ARG A 204 -22.23 13.10 -3.10
N VAL A 205 -20.91 13.23 -3.05
CA VAL A 205 -20.00 12.08 -3.07
C VAL A 205 -20.17 11.25 -1.81
N LYS A 206 -20.43 9.95 -1.99
CA LYS A 206 -20.64 8.97 -0.92
C LYS A 206 -19.51 7.95 -0.84
N ALA A 207 -18.90 7.60 -1.96
CA ALA A 207 -17.72 6.76 -1.99
C ALA A 207 -16.78 7.18 -3.11
N VAL A 208 -15.50 6.87 -2.91
CA VAL A 208 -14.43 6.98 -3.90
C VAL A 208 -13.56 5.74 -3.79
N THR A 209 -13.17 5.18 -4.93
CA THR A 209 -12.37 3.96 -5.00
C THR A 209 -11.30 4.13 -6.07
N THR A 210 -10.07 3.78 -5.77
CA THR A 210 -8.99 3.60 -6.75
C THR A 210 -8.79 2.13 -7.03
N TYR A 211 -8.47 1.80 -8.26
CA TYR A 211 -8.27 0.43 -8.70
C TYR A 211 -7.39 0.36 -9.94
N SER A 212 -6.77 -0.78 -10.14
CA SER A 212 -6.06 -1.17 -11.34
C SER A 212 -6.67 -2.45 -11.92
N VAL A 213 -6.55 -2.63 -13.23
CA VAL A 213 -7.04 -3.81 -13.93
C VAL A 213 -5.89 -4.40 -14.73
N ASN A 214 -5.61 -5.67 -14.43
CA ASN A 214 -4.75 -6.57 -15.20
C ASN A 214 -5.52 -7.88 -15.39
N ASP A 215 -4.92 -9.03 -15.06
CA ASP A 215 -5.64 -10.32 -14.99
C ASP A 215 -6.70 -10.34 -13.88
N GLU A 216 -6.50 -9.55 -12.84
CA GLU A 216 -7.40 -9.34 -11.72
C GLU A 216 -7.71 -7.84 -11.58
N LEU A 217 -8.88 -7.48 -11.06
CA LEU A 217 -9.20 -6.12 -10.65
C LEU A 217 -8.75 -5.94 -9.19
N VAL A 218 -7.72 -5.15 -8.98
CA VAL A 218 -7.17 -4.88 -7.64
C VAL A 218 -7.61 -3.50 -7.19
N VAL A 219 -8.27 -3.45 -6.06
CA VAL A 219 -8.70 -2.21 -5.40
C VAL A 219 -7.60 -1.76 -4.45
N ASP A 220 -7.03 -0.57 -4.69
CA ASP A 220 -6.02 -0.01 -3.80
C ASP A 220 -6.66 0.53 -2.52
N ASN A 221 -7.80 1.20 -2.69
CA ASN A 221 -8.51 1.75 -1.55
C ASN A 221 -9.99 2.01 -1.87
N ILE A 222 -10.86 1.89 -0.84
CA ILE A 222 -12.23 2.38 -0.86
C ILE A 222 -12.38 3.41 0.26
N SER A 223 -12.78 4.61 -0.11
CA SER A 223 -13.05 5.70 0.82
C SER A 223 -14.56 5.96 0.87
N LEU A 224 -15.16 5.92 2.05
CA LEU A 224 -16.59 6.17 2.26
C LEU A 224 -16.82 7.50 2.96
N SER A 225 -17.92 8.19 2.66
CA SER A 225 -18.32 9.43 3.34
C SER A 225 -18.58 9.21 4.85
N SER A 226 -18.97 8.00 5.21
CA SER A 226 -19.15 7.51 6.58
C SER A 226 -18.97 6.00 6.58
N TYR A 227 -18.50 5.41 7.69
CA TYR A 227 -18.47 3.96 7.87
C TYR A 227 -19.86 3.31 7.91
N ASN A 228 -20.92 4.11 8.07
CA ASN A 228 -22.31 3.67 8.00
C ASN A 228 -22.93 3.86 6.61
N ALA A 229 -22.15 4.28 5.59
CA ALA A 229 -22.63 4.45 4.23
C ALA A 229 -22.66 3.10 3.48
N ILE A 230 -23.45 2.16 4.00
CA ILE A 230 -23.53 0.78 3.53
C ILE A 230 -23.98 0.72 2.06
N GLU A 231 -25.07 1.41 1.70
CA GLU A 231 -25.55 1.45 0.32
C GLU A 231 -24.50 2.03 -0.67
N ALA A 232 -23.66 2.97 -0.20
CA ALA A 232 -22.59 3.50 -1.05
C ALA A 232 -21.49 2.46 -1.30
N LEU A 233 -21.18 1.61 -0.31
CA LEU A 233 -20.28 0.48 -0.49
C LEU A 233 -20.90 -0.55 -1.44
N GLU A 234 -22.19 -0.87 -1.28
CA GLU A 234 -22.90 -1.76 -2.20
C GLU A 234 -22.85 -1.27 -3.65
N ALA A 235 -23.15 0.02 -3.86
CA ALA A 235 -23.06 0.64 -5.20
C ALA A 235 -21.63 0.60 -5.74
N THR A 236 -20.62 0.75 -4.87
CA THR A 236 -19.19 0.63 -5.24
C THR A 236 -18.86 -0.81 -5.66
N ILE A 237 -19.28 -1.81 -4.89
CA ILE A 237 -19.06 -3.22 -5.19
C ILE A 237 -19.71 -3.60 -6.53
N MET A 238 -20.93 -3.13 -6.79
CA MET A 238 -21.61 -3.37 -8.07
C MET A 238 -20.89 -2.71 -9.25
N ALA A 239 -20.37 -1.51 -9.06
CA ALA A 239 -19.57 -0.84 -10.08
C ALA A 239 -18.28 -1.60 -10.40
N LEU A 240 -17.54 -2.04 -9.36
CA LEU A 240 -16.33 -2.85 -9.50
C LEU A 240 -16.63 -4.18 -10.22
N ARG A 241 -17.72 -4.85 -9.84
CA ARG A 241 -18.18 -6.07 -10.53
C ARG A 241 -18.40 -5.83 -12.03
N ASN A 242 -19.14 -4.79 -12.38
CA ASN A 242 -19.42 -4.48 -13.78
C ASN A 242 -18.13 -4.18 -14.57
N ILE A 243 -17.18 -3.48 -13.97
CA ILE A 243 -15.88 -3.21 -14.59
C ILE A 243 -15.09 -4.51 -14.74
N ALA A 244 -15.05 -5.37 -13.72
CA ALA A 244 -14.36 -6.64 -13.76
C ALA A 244 -14.91 -7.56 -14.87
N VAL A 245 -16.24 -7.68 -14.99
CA VAL A 245 -16.89 -8.43 -16.07
C VAL A 245 -16.54 -7.83 -17.44
N ALA A 246 -16.62 -6.51 -17.58
CA ALA A 246 -16.33 -5.85 -18.85
C ALA A 246 -14.85 -5.95 -19.27
N SER A 247 -13.94 -6.06 -18.32
CA SER A 247 -12.50 -6.23 -18.57
C SER A 247 -12.05 -7.68 -18.67
N GLY A 248 -12.94 -8.65 -18.39
CA GLY A 248 -12.58 -10.07 -18.31
C GLY A 248 -11.73 -10.44 -17.11
N SER A 249 -11.74 -9.63 -16.06
CA SER A 249 -10.98 -9.91 -14.82
C SER A 249 -11.56 -11.12 -14.10
N ARG A 250 -10.71 -12.06 -13.70
CA ARG A 250 -11.12 -13.31 -13.05
C ARG A 250 -11.52 -13.14 -11.59
N LEU A 251 -10.93 -12.15 -10.93
CA LEU A 251 -11.15 -11.87 -9.50
C LEU A 251 -11.16 -10.36 -9.27
N ILE A 252 -11.89 -9.98 -8.21
CA ILE A 252 -11.81 -8.63 -7.62
C ILE A 252 -11.15 -8.80 -6.26
N GLU A 253 -10.08 -8.03 -6.00
CA GLU A 253 -9.41 -8.00 -4.71
C GLU A 253 -9.68 -6.68 -3.99
N ILE A 254 -10.09 -6.75 -2.72
CA ILE A 254 -10.42 -5.58 -1.88
C ILE A 254 -9.71 -5.71 -0.53
N PRO A 255 -8.84 -4.75 -0.16
CA PRO A 255 -8.28 -4.68 1.19
C PRO A 255 -9.27 -4.03 2.15
N VAL A 256 -9.50 -4.63 3.32
CA VAL A 256 -10.45 -4.15 4.33
C VAL A 256 -9.87 -4.28 5.74
N ASP A 257 -9.89 -3.20 6.49
CA ASP A 257 -9.56 -3.23 7.93
C ASP A 257 -10.53 -4.19 8.66
N ALA A 258 -9.97 -5.24 9.28
CA ALA A 258 -10.74 -6.28 9.97
C ALA A 258 -11.58 -5.73 11.14
N SER A 259 -11.22 -4.58 11.71
CA SER A 259 -12.01 -3.92 12.75
C SER A 259 -13.34 -3.35 12.23
N LYS A 260 -13.49 -3.15 10.91
CA LYS A 260 -14.69 -2.63 10.26
C LYS A 260 -15.70 -3.76 10.00
N ARG A 261 -16.16 -4.40 11.06
CA ARG A 261 -16.98 -5.63 11.02
C ARG A 261 -18.19 -5.55 10.08
N GLN A 262 -18.90 -4.41 10.05
CA GLN A 262 -20.05 -4.23 9.17
C GLN A 262 -19.65 -4.22 7.69
N LEU A 263 -18.54 -3.57 7.33
CA LEU A 263 -18.04 -3.55 5.96
C LEU A 263 -17.56 -4.95 5.53
N VAL A 264 -16.82 -5.63 6.41
CA VAL A 264 -16.38 -7.01 6.16
C VAL A 264 -17.57 -7.95 5.97
N LYS A 265 -18.62 -7.84 6.83
CA LYS A 265 -19.83 -8.64 6.71
C LYS A 265 -20.51 -8.40 5.36
N LEU A 266 -20.73 -7.15 4.99
CA LEU A 266 -21.37 -6.79 3.73
C LEU A 266 -20.60 -7.34 2.53
N ILE A 267 -19.28 -7.16 2.49
CA ILE A 267 -18.46 -7.65 1.39
C ILE A 267 -18.56 -9.17 1.26
N LYS A 268 -18.64 -9.90 2.39
CA LYS A 268 -18.89 -11.36 2.39
C LYS A 268 -20.27 -11.72 1.82
N GLU A 269 -21.30 -10.94 2.10
CA GLU A 269 -22.66 -11.15 1.57
C GLU A 269 -22.71 -11.02 0.04
N TYR A 270 -21.77 -10.29 -0.56
CA TYR A 270 -21.57 -10.19 -2.01
C TYR A 270 -20.72 -11.33 -2.60
N GLY A 271 -20.34 -12.32 -1.80
CA GLY A 271 -19.60 -13.50 -2.28
C GLY A 271 -18.10 -13.44 -2.10
N PHE A 272 -17.57 -12.37 -1.48
CA PHE A 272 -16.14 -12.29 -1.20
C PHE A 272 -15.71 -13.20 -0.06
N LYS A 273 -14.50 -13.76 -0.19
CA LYS A 273 -13.84 -14.58 0.85
C LYS A 273 -12.52 -13.94 1.24
N VAL A 274 -12.10 -14.14 2.47
CA VAL A 274 -10.75 -13.73 2.91
C VAL A 274 -9.75 -14.69 2.26
N ARG A 275 -8.88 -14.14 1.40
CA ARG A 275 -7.80 -14.87 0.72
C ARG A 275 -6.50 -14.80 1.51
N ASP A 276 -6.21 -13.63 2.08
CA ASP A 276 -4.98 -13.34 2.82
C ASP A 276 -5.25 -12.30 3.90
N SER A 277 -4.28 -12.08 4.76
CA SER A 277 -4.32 -11.00 5.73
C SER A 277 -2.95 -10.39 5.97
N GLU A 278 -2.94 -9.14 6.40
CA GLU A 278 -1.74 -8.39 6.74
C GLU A 278 -1.83 -7.87 8.17
N TYR A 279 -0.75 -8.01 8.92
CA TYR A 279 -0.59 -7.39 10.22
C TYR A 279 -0.11 -5.97 10.06
N LEU A 280 -0.88 -5.02 10.60
CA LEU A 280 -0.46 -3.66 10.76
C LEU A 280 0.42 -3.55 12.00
N LEU A 281 1.64 -3.12 11.82
CA LEU A 281 2.58 -2.87 12.90
C LEU A 281 2.88 -1.38 13.04
N MET A 282 3.22 -0.94 14.24
CA MET A 282 3.59 0.45 14.55
C MET A 282 4.69 0.50 15.60
N LYS A 283 5.62 1.42 15.41
CA LYS A 283 6.62 1.81 16.40
C LYS A 283 6.50 3.30 16.70
N ASP A 284 6.55 3.67 17.96
CA ASP A 284 6.68 5.04 18.43
C ASP A 284 8.15 5.40 18.54
N LEU A 285 8.59 6.42 17.78
CA LEU A 285 9.98 6.89 17.82
C LEU A 285 10.23 7.93 18.91
N SER A 286 9.16 8.50 19.51
CA SER A 286 9.29 9.52 20.54
C SER A 286 9.72 8.96 21.89
N THR A 287 9.60 7.65 22.11
CA THR A 287 9.92 6.97 23.37
C THR A 287 11.39 6.55 23.51
N ASN A 288 12.23 6.87 22.52
CA ASN A 288 13.66 6.50 22.49
C ASN A 288 14.59 7.69 22.83
N HIS A 289 14.17 8.59 23.73
CA HIS A 289 15.02 9.67 24.27
C HIS A 289 15.30 9.47 25.75
#